data_d8f00918892b9d45783ea502adb8474a
#
_entry.id   d8f00918892b9d45783ea502adb8474a
#
_cell.length_a   1.000
_cell.length_b   1.000
_cell.length_c   1.000
_cell.angle_alpha   90.00
_cell.angle_beta   90.00
_cell.angle_gamma   90.00
#
_symmetry.space_group_name_H-M   'P 1'
#
loop_
_entity.id
_entity.type
_entity.pdbx_description
1 polymer ?
#
loop_
_entity_poly.entity_id
_entity_poly.type
_entity_poly.pdbx_seq_one_letter_code
_entity_poly.pdbx_strand_id
1 'polypeptide(L)'
;MVELKMPCASLVGRVLRPGITTVAFMLLLASPRPAQAQIDFSGVWQPVYQEDVPERLAGPALRDYVGLPINDNARQFADSWDPARITLPEEQCRVHVSPYIYRGPTMLRIWEEKDPKTQQLMAIKHYISTYEQTRTIWMDNRPHPGPNAAHTWMGFSTGHYEGDMLVVETTHLKQGWIRRNGLPMSDRATMTEYFVRNGDLMTHTFVLIDPVYLTEALVKSQDFTRSTREIPQQAWIWVCEPVVEVDRPDGEVPAYLPNEHPFKNEFGEQNYLPEAAVRGGAETMYPEFQSTIIEGRRSMTPPKPPPPPAPAAGGAAR
;
A
#
# COMPACT_ATOMS: atom_id res chain seq x y z
N MET A 1 22.30 -77.69 -52.19
CA MET A 1 23.10 -77.70 -50.96
C MET A 1 24.20 -76.68 -51.12
N VAL A 2 24.02 -75.48 -50.55
CA VAL A 2 25.05 -74.46 -50.59
C VAL A 2 25.20 -74.05 -49.14
N GLU A 3 26.35 -74.35 -48.57
CA GLU A 3 26.76 -73.95 -47.23
C GLU A 3 27.18 -72.48 -47.25
N LEU A 4 26.56 -71.69 -46.46
CA LEU A 4 26.99 -70.31 -46.18
C LEU A 4 27.83 -70.31 -44.90
N LYS A 5 29.11 -70.06 -45.02
CA LYS A 5 30.02 -69.74 -43.90
C LYS A 5 29.87 -68.29 -43.49
N MET A 6 29.47 -68.03 -42.25
CA MET A 6 29.52 -66.70 -41.61
C MET A 6 30.90 -66.49 -40.95
N PRO A 7 31.50 -65.30 -41.07
CA PRO A 7 32.74 -64.99 -40.35
C PRO A 7 32.42 -64.48 -38.96
N CYS A 8 33.08 -65.00 -37.92
CA CYS A 8 33.11 -64.52 -36.55
C CYS A 8 33.79 -63.16 -36.51
N ALA A 9 33.00 -62.12 -36.20
CA ALA A 9 33.50 -60.76 -35.82
C ALA A 9 33.86 -60.77 -34.35
N SER A 10 35.12 -60.60 -34.00
CA SER A 10 35.59 -60.42 -32.65
C SER A 10 35.14 -59.03 -32.10
N LEU A 11 34.25 -59.00 -31.12
CA LEU A 11 33.92 -57.77 -30.32
C LEU A 11 35.11 -57.49 -29.38
N VAL A 12 35.94 -56.52 -29.74
CA VAL A 12 36.89 -55.90 -28.81
C VAL A 12 36.09 -54.98 -27.88
N GLY A 13 35.79 -55.48 -26.66
CA GLY A 13 35.13 -54.67 -25.59
C GLY A 13 36.09 -53.55 -25.16
N ARG A 14 35.74 -52.32 -25.55
CA ARG A 14 36.31 -51.13 -24.93
C ARG A 14 35.71 -50.96 -23.54
N VAL A 15 36.45 -51.36 -22.51
CA VAL A 15 36.15 -51.04 -21.12
C VAL A 15 36.30 -49.53 -20.95
N LEU A 16 35.18 -48.79 -21.00
CA LEU A 16 35.12 -47.39 -20.54
C LEU A 16 35.45 -47.35 -19.03
N ARG A 17 36.55 -46.67 -18.69
CA ARG A 17 36.93 -46.47 -17.28
C ARG A 17 35.83 -45.64 -16.58
N PRO A 18 35.21 -46.16 -15.50
CA PRO A 18 34.04 -45.49 -14.84
C PRO A 18 34.39 -44.19 -14.11
N GLY A 19 35.67 -43.84 -14.00
CA GLY A 19 36.10 -42.64 -13.26
C GLY A 19 35.89 -41.31 -14.00
N ILE A 20 35.91 -41.28 -15.33
CA ILE A 20 35.86 -40.03 -16.11
C ILE A 20 34.37 -39.56 -16.24
N THR A 21 33.46 -40.49 -16.40
CA THR A 21 32.00 -40.18 -16.48
C THR A 21 31.43 -39.70 -15.18
N THR A 22 31.86 -40.19 -14.03
CA THR A 22 31.40 -39.76 -12.71
C THR A 22 31.88 -38.34 -12.36
N VAL A 23 33.11 -37.99 -12.72
CA VAL A 23 33.65 -36.63 -12.47
C VAL A 23 32.98 -35.60 -13.39
N ALA A 24 32.69 -35.93 -14.64
CA ALA A 24 31.98 -35.04 -15.56
C ALA A 24 30.51 -34.81 -15.11
N PHE A 25 29.84 -35.79 -14.53
CA PHE A 25 28.49 -35.65 -14.00
C PHE A 25 28.46 -34.83 -12.69
N MET A 26 29.45 -34.96 -11.80
CA MET A 26 29.58 -34.10 -10.61
C MET A 26 29.93 -32.64 -10.96
N LEU A 27 30.73 -32.40 -11.99
CA LEU A 27 31.02 -31.04 -12.46
C LEU A 27 29.79 -30.33 -13.07
N LEU A 28 28.86 -31.06 -13.68
CA LEU A 28 27.60 -30.53 -14.20
C LEU A 28 26.62 -30.15 -13.06
N LEU A 29 26.68 -30.83 -11.91
CA LEU A 29 25.87 -30.49 -10.71
C LEU A 29 26.44 -29.29 -9.92
N ALA A 30 27.73 -28.98 -10.14
CA ALA A 30 28.42 -27.85 -9.54
C ALA A 30 28.37 -26.56 -10.38
N SER A 31 27.58 -26.53 -11.46
CA SER A 31 27.37 -25.29 -12.23
C SER A 31 26.81 -24.21 -11.30
N PRO A 32 27.54 -23.10 -11.08
CA PRO A 32 26.97 -22.00 -10.27
C PRO A 32 25.68 -21.58 -10.97
N ARG A 33 24.55 -21.70 -10.24
CA ARG A 33 23.32 -21.08 -10.69
C ARG A 33 23.63 -19.61 -10.88
N PRO A 34 23.27 -18.97 -12.01
CA PRO A 34 23.43 -17.54 -12.14
C PRO A 34 22.74 -16.92 -10.93
N ALA A 35 23.50 -16.23 -10.08
CA ALA A 35 22.93 -15.42 -9.03
C ALA A 35 22.09 -14.37 -9.76
N GLN A 36 20.78 -14.51 -9.74
CA GLN A 36 19.90 -13.44 -10.20
C GLN A 36 20.21 -12.26 -9.29
N ALA A 37 20.70 -11.18 -9.86
CA ALA A 37 20.90 -9.94 -9.13
C ALA A 37 19.50 -9.49 -8.66
N GLN A 38 19.30 -9.45 -7.35
CA GLN A 38 18.07 -8.92 -6.79
C GLN A 38 17.92 -7.46 -7.22
N ILE A 39 16.69 -7.06 -7.55
CA ILE A 39 16.43 -5.66 -7.87
C ILE A 39 16.69 -4.79 -6.65
N ASP A 40 17.54 -3.79 -6.83
CA ASP A 40 17.85 -2.78 -5.81
C ASP A 40 16.79 -1.66 -5.85
N PHE A 41 16.05 -1.51 -4.75
CA PHE A 41 15.07 -0.42 -4.57
C PHE A 41 15.68 0.84 -3.97
N SER A 42 16.98 0.85 -3.66
CA SER A 42 17.64 1.99 -3.03
C SER A 42 17.53 3.26 -3.85
N GLY A 43 17.29 4.37 -3.18
CA GLY A 43 17.16 5.69 -3.78
C GLY A 43 16.06 6.52 -3.15
N VAL A 44 15.80 7.67 -3.76
CA VAL A 44 14.71 8.57 -3.39
C VAL A 44 13.58 8.41 -4.41
N TRP A 45 12.38 8.25 -3.90
CA TRP A 45 11.18 7.99 -4.69
C TRP A 45 10.12 9.03 -4.39
N GLN A 46 9.54 9.60 -5.44
CA GLN A 46 8.48 10.59 -5.37
C GLN A 46 7.17 9.98 -5.83
N PRO A 47 6.07 10.13 -5.08
CA PRO A 47 4.77 9.59 -5.49
C PRO A 47 4.27 10.27 -6.77
N VAL A 48 3.56 9.51 -7.60
CA VAL A 48 2.83 10.04 -8.75
C VAL A 48 1.56 10.70 -8.22
N TYR A 49 1.60 12.01 -7.98
CA TYR A 49 0.53 12.75 -7.30
C TYR A 49 -0.79 12.76 -8.05
N GLN A 50 -0.77 12.62 -9.38
CA GLN A 50 -1.95 12.64 -10.23
C GLN A 50 -2.86 11.43 -10.01
N GLU A 51 -2.31 10.35 -9.47
CA GLU A 51 -3.10 9.19 -9.11
C GLU A 51 -3.90 9.48 -7.85
N ASP A 52 -5.21 9.34 -7.92
CA ASP A 52 -6.09 9.39 -6.77
C ASP A 52 -5.92 10.68 -5.92
N VAL A 53 -5.83 11.83 -6.60
CA VAL A 53 -5.58 13.15 -6.00
C VAL A 53 -6.49 13.46 -4.81
N PRO A 54 -7.82 13.20 -4.84
CA PRO A 54 -8.68 13.48 -3.71
C PRO A 54 -8.31 12.70 -2.44
N GLU A 55 -7.85 11.46 -2.62
CA GLU A 55 -7.41 10.63 -1.48
C GLU A 55 -6.06 11.07 -0.92
N ARG A 56 -5.16 11.57 -1.79
CA ARG A 56 -3.78 11.90 -1.42
C ARG A 56 -3.62 13.28 -0.79
N LEU A 57 -4.12 14.32 -1.45
CA LEU A 57 -3.83 15.72 -1.08
C LEU A 57 -4.94 16.34 -0.23
N ALA A 58 -6.13 16.46 -0.79
CA ALA A 58 -7.28 17.02 -0.07
C ALA A 58 -7.85 16.06 0.96
N GLY A 59 -7.62 14.78 0.77
CA GLY A 59 -8.31 13.70 1.47
C GLY A 59 -9.67 13.41 0.83
N PRO A 60 -10.23 12.24 1.07
CA PRO A 60 -11.54 11.86 0.57
C PRO A 60 -12.62 12.70 1.26
N ALA A 61 -13.71 12.95 0.55
CA ALA A 61 -14.88 13.59 1.12
C ALA A 61 -15.46 12.75 2.28
N LEU A 62 -16.14 13.40 3.19
CA LEU A 62 -16.89 12.71 4.23
C LEU A 62 -17.92 11.80 3.58
N ARG A 63 -18.06 10.57 4.09
CA ARG A 63 -18.94 9.52 3.55
C ARG A 63 -18.63 9.09 2.09
N ASP A 64 -17.46 9.38 1.56
CA ASP A 64 -16.96 8.72 0.36
C ASP A 64 -16.44 7.32 0.71
N TYR A 65 -17.34 6.34 0.66
CA TYR A 65 -17.00 4.94 0.93
C TYR A 65 -17.15 4.05 -0.29
N VAL A 66 -17.42 4.63 -1.45
CA VAL A 66 -17.63 3.89 -2.71
C VAL A 66 -16.43 3.02 -3.02
N GLY A 67 -16.68 1.76 -3.39
CA GLY A 67 -15.64 0.80 -3.76
C GLY A 67 -14.74 0.36 -2.60
N LEU A 68 -15.20 0.47 -1.36
CA LEU A 68 -14.48 -0.02 -0.19
C LEU A 68 -15.23 -1.20 0.44
N PRO A 69 -14.58 -2.34 0.69
CA PRO A 69 -15.21 -3.53 1.23
C PRO A 69 -15.41 -3.44 2.76
N ILE A 70 -16.03 -2.36 3.21
CA ILE A 70 -16.25 -2.07 4.63
C ILE A 70 -17.52 -2.71 5.17
N ASN A 71 -17.51 -3.07 6.44
CA ASN A 71 -18.68 -3.56 7.16
C ASN A 71 -19.42 -2.44 7.92
N ASP A 72 -20.51 -2.79 8.61
CA ASP A 72 -21.32 -1.81 9.33
C ASP A 72 -20.58 -1.18 10.51
N ASN A 73 -19.66 -1.90 11.16
CA ASN A 73 -18.86 -1.32 12.24
C ASN A 73 -17.96 -0.19 11.72
N ALA A 74 -17.31 -0.41 10.55
CA ALA A 74 -16.50 0.63 9.93
C ALA A 74 -17.34 1.84 9.52
N ARG A 75 -18.55 1.62 8.98
CA ARG A 75 -19.47 2.70 8.61
C ARG A 75 -19.88 3.52 9.82
N GLN A 76 -20.30 2.89 10.89
CA GLN A 76 -20.68 3.59 12.12
C GLN A 76 -19.54 4.43 12.69
N PHE A 77 -18.33 3.87 12.68
CA PHE A 77 -17.14 4.58 13.13
C PHE A 77 -16.86 5.81 12.27
N ALA A 78 -16.87 5.63 10.93
CA ALA A 78 -16.62 6.71 10.00
C ALA A 78 -17.75 7.76 9.97
N ASP A 79 -19.00 7.36 10.17
CA ASP A 79 -20.15 8.27 10.26
C ASP A 79 -20.12 9.13 11.54
N SER A 80 -19.40 8.70 12.58
CA SER A 80 -19.16 9.50 13.78
C SER A 80 -17.99 10.50 13.64
N TRP A 81 -17.27 10.45 12.55
CA TRP A 81 -16.09 11.27 12.35
C TRP A 81 -16.43 12.75 12.21
N ASP A 82 -15.85 13.55 13.09
CA ASP A 82 -15.83 15.01 12.99
C ASP A 82 -14.42 15.46 12.57
N PRO A 83 -14.27 16.20 11.46
CA PRO A 83 -12.98 16.74 11.06
C PRO A 83 -12.29 17.60 12.12
N ALA A 84 -13.06 18.22 13.00
CA ALA A 84 -12.52 18.99 14.11
C ALA A 84 -11.74 18.13 15.13
N ARG A 85 -11.87 16.81 15.06
CA ARG A 85 -11.10 15.89 15.90
C ARG A 85 -9.59 16.04 15.71
N ILE A 86 -9.13 16.39 14.52
CA ILE A 86 -7.71 16.65 14.25
C ILE A 86 -7.16 17.86 15.03
N THR A 87 -8.01 18.69 15.63
CA THR A 87 -7.58 19.81 16.48
C THR A 87 -7.29 19.40 17.93
N LEU A 88 -7.58 18.13 18.31
CA LEU A 88 -7.18 17.60 19.60
C LEU A 88 -5.66 17.43 19.67
N PRO A 89 -5.00 17.81 20.78
CA PRO A 89 -3.53 17.71 20.89
C PRO A 89 -3.00 16.31 20.59
N GLU A 90 -3.69 15.26 21.03
CA GLU A 90 -3.31 13.87 20.80
C GLU A 90 -3.52 13.38 19.37
N GLU A 91 -4.31 14.10 18.56
CA GLU A 91 -4.56 13.76 17.15
C GLU A 91 -3.71 14.60 16.19
N GLN A 92 -3.31 15.81 16.56
CA GLN A 92 -2.57 16.75 15.69
C GLN A 92 -1.25 16.16 15.20
N CYS A 93 -0.52 15.46 16.06
CA CYS A 93 0.77 14.85 15.76
C CYS A 93 0.70 13.34 15.61
N ARG A 94 -0.48 12.81 15.41
CA ARG A 94 -0.68 11.37 15.28
C ARG A 94 -0.17 10.89 13.93
N VAL A 95 0.82 10.01 13.99
CA VAL A 95 1.40 9.38 12.81
C VAL A 95 0.37 8.50 12.12
N HIS A 96 0.33 8.54 10.81
CA HIS A 96 -0.48 7.60 10.03
C HIS A 96 0.17 6.23 10.00
N VAL A 97 -0.65 5.20 10.14
CA VAL A 97 -0.19 3.81 10.00
C VAL A 97 0.13 3.47 8.55
N SER A 98 1.02 2.52 8.32
CA SER A 98 1.04 1.77 7.08
C SER A 98 -0.28 0.98 6.96
N PRO A 99 -0.97 0.95 5.82
CA PRO A 99 -0.57 1.38 4.48
C PRO A 99 -0.87 2.86 4.16
N TYR A 100 -1.65 3.56 5.00
CA TYR A 100 -2.16 4.89 4.64
C TYR A 100 -1.04 5.92 4.48
N ILE A 101 0.02 5.85 5.29
CA ILE A 101 1.12 6.83 5.21
C ILE A 101 1.82 6.84 3.84
N TYR A 102 1.85 5.71 3.13
CA TYR A 102 2.42 5.64 1.78
C TYR A 102 1.57 6.35 0.73
N ARG A 103 0.29 6.57 1.00
CA ARG A 103 -0.64 7.22 0.07
C ARG A 103 -0.67 8.73 0.19
N GLY A 104 -0.08 9.29 1.22
CA GLY A 104 0.07 10.73 1.39
C GLY A 104 1.06 11.38 0.40
N PRO A 105 1.29 12.68 0.51
CA PRO A 105 2.31 13.39 -0.25
C PRO A 105 3.71 13.05 0.26
N THR A 106 4.02 11.78 0.33
CA THR A 106 5.20 11.23 1.00
C THR A 106 6.30 10.94 -0.01
N MET A 107 7.46 11.56 0.17
CA MET A 107 8.68 11.10 -0.48
C MET A 107 9.29 9.96 0.33
N LEU A 108 9.80 8.94 -0.36
CA LEU A 108 10.44 7.79 0.24
C LEU A 108 11.95 7.84 -0.04
N ARG A 109 12.76 7.55 0.97
CA ARG A 109 14.14 7.14 0.78
C ARG A 109 14.28 5.69 1.22
N ILE A 110 14.74 4.85 0.30
CA ILE A 110 14.92 3.42 0.52
C ILE A 110 16.42 3.12 0.52
N TRP A 111 16.88 2.30 1.45
CA TRP A 111 18.26 1.80 1.46
C TRP A 111 18.32 0.39 2.09
N GLU A 112 19.39 -0.30 1.79
CA GLU A 112 19.69 -1.63 2.31
C GLU A 112 20.62 -1.54 3.51
N GLU A 113 20.36 -2.37 4.52
CA GLU A 113 21.28 -2.63 5.63
C GLU A 113 21.84 -4.04 5.49
N LYS A 114 23.17 -4.15 5.38
CA LYS A 114 23.88 -5.40 5.22
C LYS A 114 24.75 -5.71 6.46
N ASP A 115 24.86 -6.98 6.78
CA ASP A 115 25.82 -7.41 7.78
C ASP A 115 27.25 -7.01 7.34
N PRO A 116 28.01 -6.30 8.17
CA PRO A 116 29.32 -5.78 7.76
C PRO A 116 30.37 -6.85 7.47
N LYS A 117 30.19 -8.06 8.00
CA LYS A 117 31.14 -9.17 7.84
C LYS A 117 30.76 -10.08 6.67
N THR A 118 29.49 -10.44 6.60
CA THR A 118 29.00 -11.42 5.62
C THR A 118 28.45 -10.77 4.37
N GLN A 119 28.18 -9.46 4.39
CA GLN A 119 27.50 -8.70 3.33
C GLN A 119 26.09 -9.21 3.02
N GLN A 120 25.53 -10.04 3.89
CA GLN A 120 24.15 -10.51 3.78
C GLN A 120 23.18 -9.34 3.98
N LEU A 121 22.15 -9.26 3.16
CA LEU A 121 21.05 -8.28 3.33
C LEU A 121 20.27 -8.65 4.59
N MET A 122 20.28 -7.73 5.55
CA MET A 122 19.61 -7.91 6.85
C MET A 122 18.26 -7.19 6.89
N ALA A 123 18.19 -6.02 6.29
CA ALA A 123 16.97 -5.23 6.27
C ALA A 123 16.93 -4.26 5.07
N ILE A 124 15.73 -3.93 4.64
CA ILE A 124 15.44 -2.79 3.79
C ILE A 124 14.77 -1.72 4.65
N LYS A 125 15.26 -0.50 4.57
CA LYS A 125 14.73 0.64 5.34
C LYS A 125 14.01 1.59 4.42
N HIS A 126 12.82 2.03 4.86
CA HIS A 126 12.05 3.07 4.21
C HIS A 126 11.98 4.28 5.15
N TYR A 127 12.62 5.38 4.80
CA TYR A 127 12.34 6.66 5.42
C TYR A 127 11.18 7.33 4.68
N ILE A 128 10.16 7.67 5.43
CA ILE A 128 8.92 8.27 4.96
C ILE A 128 8.92 9.71 5.44
N SER A 129 8.92 10.68 4.53
CA SER A 129 9.11 12.09 4.88
C SER A 129 7.97 12.68 5.73
N THR A 130 6.74 12.20 5.54
CA THR A 130 5.61 12.62 6.38
C THR A 130 5.77 12.07 7.79
N TYR A 131 5.83 12.95 8.78
CA TYR A 131 6.09 12.65 10.19
C TYR A 131 7.41 11.90 10.46
N GLU A 132 8.38 11.98 9.55
CA GLU A 132 9.75 11.43 9.71
C GLU A 132 9.80 9.98 10.19
N GLN A 133 8.99 9.12 9.59
CA GLN A 133 8.92 7.73 10.00
C GLN A 133 9.98 6.88 9.30
N THR A 134 10.64 6.03 10.07
CA THR A 134 11.50 4.99 9.51
C THR A 134 10.87 3.61 9.74
N ARG A 135 10.63 2.90 8.65
CA ARG A 135 10.17 1.52 8.68
C ARG A 135 11.33 0.58 8.40
N THR A 136 11.36 -0.54 9.10
CA THR A 136 12.30 -1.63 8.89
C THR A 136 11.58 -2.83 8.32
N ILE A 137 12.03 -3.33 7.19
CA ILE A 137 11.61 -4.59 6.59
C ILE A 137 12.76 -5.57 6.75
N TRP A 138 12.58 -6.58 7.60
CA TRP A 138 13.60 -7.56 7.89
C TRP A 138 13.72 -8.59 6.77
N MET A 139 14.95 -8.84 6.28
CA MET A 139 15.23 -9.73 5.16
C MET A 139 15.96 -11.03 5.58
N ASP A 140 16.05 -11.28 6.86
CA ASP A 140 16.81 -12.40 7.45
C ASP A 140 15.91 -13.59 7.86
N ASN A 141 14.70 -13.65 7.34
CA ASN A 141 13.71 -14.71 7.61
C ASN A 141 13.35 -14.89 9.09
N ARG A 142 13.50 -13.84 9.91
CA ARG A 142 13.07 -13.92 11.31
C ARG A 142 11.56 -14.09 11.44
N PRO A 143 11.07 -14.83 12.45
CA PRO A 143 9.64 -14.97 12.65
C PRO A 143 9.03 -13.64 13.13
N HIS A 144 7.74 -13.46 12.83
CA HIS A 144 6.97 -12.38 13.43
C HIS A 144 6.85 -12.58 14.95
N PRO A 145 6.72 -11.48 15.70
CA PRO A 145 6.50 -11.54 17.15
C PRO A 145 5.22 -12.30 17.52
N GLY A 146 5.14 -12.75 18.74
CA GLY A 146 3.91 -13.39 19.25
C GLY A 146 2.74 -12.39 19.38
N PRO A 147 1.50 -12.87 19.48
CA PRO A 147 0.30 -12.05 19.39
C PRO A 147 0.17 -10.98 20.49
N ASN A 148 0.93 -11.08 21.56
CA ASN A 148 0.93 -10.11 22.66
C ASN A 148 2.09 -9.11 22.60
N ALA A 149 2.83 -9.08 21.49
CA ALA A 149 3.90 -8.10 21.31
C ALA A 149 3.33 -6.70 21.07
N ALA A 150 4.16 -5.68 21.35
CA ALA A 150 3.76 -4.29 21.20
C ALA A 150 3.47 -3.94 19.73
N HIS A 151 2.37 -3.26 19.49
CA HIS A 151 1.99 -2.73 18.19
C HIS A 151 2.67 -1.38 17.94
N THR A 152 3.09 -1.13 16.71
CA THR A 152 3.71 0.12 16.29
C THR A 152 2.98 0.75 15.09
N TRP A 153 3.25 2.01 14.77
CA TRP A 153 2.64 2.67 13.63
C TRP A 153 3.04 2.02 12.30
N MET A 154 4.28 1.53 12.20
CA MET A 154 4.79 0.87 11.00
C MET A 154 4.64 -0.66 11.05
N GLY A 155 4.15 -1.20 12.15
CA GLY A 155 4.06 -2.64 12.37
C GLY A 155 5.42 -3.32 12.51
N PHE A 156 5.40 -4.63 12.41
CA PHE A 156 6.57 -5.48 12.26
C PHE A 156 6.54 -6.12 10.89
N SER A 157 7.58 -5.89 10.09
CA SER A 157 7.62 -6.29 8.69
C SER A 157 8.78 -7.23 8.41
N THR A 158 8.51 -8.32 7.68
CA THR A 158 9.51 -9.20 7.08
C THR A 158 9.33 -9.19 5.57
N GLY A 159 10.42 -9.37 4.84
CA GLY A 159 10.39 -9.37 3.37
C GLY A 159 11.18 -10.52 2.78
N HIS A 160 10.84 -10.88 1.57
CA HIS A 160 11.57 -11.80 0.71
C HIS A 160 11.39 -11.41 -0.75
N TYR A 161 12.26 -11.91 -1.60
CA TYR A 161 12.15 -11.69 -3.03
C TYR A 161 11.48 -12.87 -3.73
N GLU A 162 10.52 -12.58 -4.62
CA GLU A 162 9.95 -13.51 -5.59
C GLU A 162 10.33 -13.05 -7.00
N GLY A 163 11.42 -13.57 -7.53
CA GLY A 163 12.04 -13.03 -8.74
C GLY A 163 12.49 -11.59 -8.51
N ASP A 164 11.96 -10.66 -9.30
CA ASP A 164 12.27 -9.22 -9.21
C ASP A 164 11.30 -8.43 -8.32
N MET A 165 10.39 -9.10 -7.66
CA MET A 165 9.39 -8.49 -6.78
C MET A 165 9.80 -8.64 -5.32
N LEU A 166 9.77 -7.56 -4.55
CA LEU A 166 9.89 -7.61 -3.10
C LEU A 166 8.49 -7.80 -2.49
N VAL A 167 8.31 -8.91 -1.79
CA VAL A 167 7.08 -9.24 -1.05
C VAL A 167 7.34 -8.96 0.42
N VAL A 168 6.41 -8.24 1.07
CA VAL A 168 6.54 -7.83 2.47
C VAL A 168 5.27 -8.22 3.23
N GLU A 169 5.45 -8.91 4.34
CA GLU A 169 4.37 -9.24 5.27
C GLU A 169 4.48 -8.36 6.52
N THR A 170 3.35 -7.78 6.95
CA THR A 170 3.31 -6.86 8.10
C THR A 170 2.20 -7.22 9.06
N THR A 171 2.57 -7.28 10.33
CA THR A 171 1.67 -7.50 11.47
C THR A 171 1.94 -6.46 12.57
N HIS A 172 1.22 -6.52 13.68
CA HIS A 172 1.42 -5.65 14.85
C HIS A 172 1.31 -4.15 14.52
N LEU A 173 0.40 -3.81 13.59
CA LEU A 173 0.04 -2.44 13.31
C LEU A 173 -0.83 -1.87 14.45
N LYS A 174 -0.61 -0.63 14.85
CA LYS A 174 -1.55 0.08 15.71
C LYS A 174 -2.86 0.34 14.98
N GLN A 175 -3.93 0.50 15.73
CA GLN A 175 -5.19 1.01 15.18
C GLN A 175 -4.98 2.40 14.54
N GLY A 176 -5.55 2.62 13.38
CA GLY A 176 -5.41 3.86 12.62
C GLY A 176 -6.52 4.06 11.61
N TRP A 177 -6.18 4.67 10.49
CA TRP A 177 -7.12 5.03 9.44
C TRP A 177 -6.74 4.36 8.12
N ILE A 178 -7.74 3.87 7.39
CA ILE A 178 -7.58 3.50 5.97
C ILE A 178 -7.60 4.77 5.12
N ARG A 179 -8.47 5.72 5.49
CA ARG A 179 -8.67 7.02 4.83
C ARG A 179 -8.93 8.11 5.86
N ARG A 180 -8.59 9.37 5.54
CA ARG A 180 -8.77 10.52 6.43
C ARG A 180 -10.22 10.97 6.64
N ASN A 181 -11.19 10.33 6.05
CA ASN A 181 -12.61 10.59 6.30
C ASN A 181 -13.21 9.74 7.43
N GLY A 182 -12.36 9.25 8.33
CA GLY A 182 -12.79 8.51 9.50
C GLY A 182 -12.86 7.00 9.33
N LEU A 183 -12.56 6.45 8.14
CA LEU A 183 -12.56 5.00 7.93
C LEU A 183 -11.44 4.34 8.73
N PRO A 184 -11.78 3.47 9.69
CA PRO A 184 -10.80 2.89 10.59
C PRO A 184 -10.06 1.69 10.00
N MET A 185 -8.90 1.42 10.57
CA MET A 185 -8.16 0.16 10.48
C MET A 185 -7.92 -0.33 11.89
N SER A 186 -8.18 -1.62 12.16
CA SER A 186 -7.95 -2.20 13.47
C SER A 186 -6.48 -2.58 13.70
N ASP A 187 -6.12 -2.81 14.95
CA ASP A 187 -4.84 -3.38 15.35
C ASP A 187 -4.71 -4.89 15.07
N ARG A 188 -5.80 -5.53 14.62
CA ARG A 188 -5.82 -6.91 14.16
C ARG A 188 -5.57 -7.04 12.66
N ALA A 189 -5.39 -5.93 11.98
CA ALA A 189 -5.11 -5.91 10.56
C ALA A 189 -3.74 -6.52 10.26
N THR A 190 -3.68 -7.25 9.13
CA THR A 190 -2.44 -7.75 8.53
C THR A 190 -2.34 -7.23 7.10
N MET A 191 -1.12 -7.05 6.63
CA MET A 191 -0.89 -6.49 5.31
C MET A 191 0.20 -7.27 4.58
N THR A 192 -0.07 -7.58 3.32
CA THR A 192 0.93 -8.08 2.37
C THR A 192 1.17 -7.01 1.32
N GLU A 193 2.42 -6.70 1.02
CA GLU A 193 2.80 -5.66 0.09
C GLU A 193 3.71 -6.22 -0.99
N TYR A 194 3.59 -5.66 -2.17
CA TYR A 194 4.35 -6.01 -3.36
C TYR A 194 5.01 -4.75 -3.91
N PHE A 195 6.34 -4.75 -3.97
CA PHE A 195 7.10 -3.68 -4.61
C PHE A 195 7.70 -4.24 -5.92
N VAL A 196 7.35 -3.60 -7.01
CA VAL A 196 7.85 -3.94 -8.35
C VAL A 196 8.53 -2.71 -8.92
N ARG A 197 9.76 -2.87 -9.39
CA ARG A 197 10.51 -1.79 -10.02
C ARG A 197 10.74 -2.06 -11.49
N ASN A 198 10.42 -1.06 -12.32
CA ASN A 198 10.73 -1.06 -13.74
C ASN A 198 11.50 0.24 -14.09
N GLY A 199 12.82 0.15 -14.12
CA GLY A 199 13.67 1.33 -14.32
C GLY A 199 13.51 2.36 -13.21
N ASP A 200 13.02 3.54 -13.55
CA ASP A 200 12.76 4.65 -12.63
C ASP A 200 11.31 4.73 -12.14
N LEU A 201 10.50 3.73 -12.43
CA LEU A 201 9.16 3.56 -11.90
C LEU A 201 9.14 2.44 -10.86
N MET A 202 8.49 2.66 -9.73
CA MET A 202 8.21 1.67 -8.70
C MET A 202 6.73 1.63 -8.40
N THR A 203 6.11 0.48 -8.58
CA THR A 203 4.72 0.23 -8.17
C THR A 203 4.71 -0.42 -6.80
N HIS A 204 3.96 0.15 -5.88
CA HIS A 204 3.66 -0.41 -4.57
C HIS A 204 2.19 -0.82 -4.52
N THR A 205 1.94 -2.10 -4.37
CA THR A 205 0.60 -2.65 -4.16
C THR A 205 0.52 -3.25 -2.77
N PHE A 206 -0.58 -3.00 -2.06
CA PHE A 206 -0.83 -3.67 -0.79
C PHE A 206 -2.19 -4.38 -0.77
N VAL A 207 -2.24 -5.47 -0.03
CA VAL A 207 -3.43 -6.25 0.30
C VAL A 207 -3.60 -6.19 1.81
N LEU A 208 -4.64 -5.48 2.27
CA LEU A 208 -4.97 -5.33 3.68
C LEU A 208 -6.13 -6.26 4.04
N ILE A 209 -5.94 -7.06 5.07
CA ILE A 209 -6.97 -7.91 5.67
C ILE A 209 -7.24 -7.36 7.07
N ASP A 210 -8.46 -6.94 7.33
CA ASP A 210 -8.89 -6.45 8.64
C ASP A 210 -10.18 -7.17 9.07
N PRO A 211 -10.10 -8.12 9.99
CA PRO A 211 -11.26 -8.92 10.39
C PRO A 211 -12.29 -8.13 11.20
N VAL A 212 -11.98 -6.91 11.60
CA VAL A 212 -12.88 -6.05 12.41
C VAL A 212 -13.70 -5.12 11.54
N TYR A 213 -13.09 -4.56 10.48
CA TYR A 213 -13.69 -3.47 9.72
C TYR A 213 -13.92 -3.78 8.24
N LEU A 214 -13.29 -4.82 7.70
CA LEU A 214 -13.45 -5.20 6.29
C LEU A 214 -14.19 -6.52 6.15
N THR A 215 -15.00 -6.64 5.09
CA THR A 215 -15.68 -7.88 4.68
C THR A 215 -14.84 -8.70 3.72
N GLU A 216 -13.96 -8.05 2.97
CA GLU A 216 -13.03 -8.65 2.02
C GLU A 216 -11.68 -7.92 2.11
N ALA A 217 -10.65 -8.46 1.46
CA ALA A 217 -9.35 -7.81 1.39
C ALA A 217 -9.44 -6.47 0.62
N LEU A 218 -8.89 -5.42 1.19
CA LEU A 218 -8.72 -4.14 0.51
C LEU A 218 -7.40 -4.17 -0.25
N VAL A 219 -7.47 -4.03 -1.58
CA VAL A 219 -6.31 -3.96 -2.45
C VAL A 219 -6.19 -2.55 -3.02
N LYS A 220 -5.01 -1.97 -2.89
CA LYS A 220 -4.70 -0.67 -3.50
C LYS A 220 -3.28 -0.68 -4.04
N SER A 221 -3.07 0.07 -5.12
CA SER A 221 -1.74 0.31 -5.71
C SER A 221 -1.46 1.79 -5.84
N GLN A 222 -0.20 2.12 -5.97
CA GLN A 222 0.30 3.47 -6.24
C GLN A 222 1.67 3.41 -6.87
N ASP A 223 1.99 4.40 -7.69
CA ASP A 223 3.27 4.49 -8.36
C ASP A 223 4.15 5.59 -7.77
N PHE A 224 5.43 5.33 -7.84
CA PHE A 224 6.49 6.26 -7.47
C PHE A 224 7.49 6.37 -8.61
N THR A 225 7.96 7.56 -8.87
CA THR A 225 9.06 7.82 -9.80
C THR A 225 10.35 8.10 -9.05
N ARG A 226 11.47 7.63 -9.58
CA ARG A 226 12.78 7.88 -8.98
C ARG A 226 13.11 9.37 -9.06
N SER A 227 13.45 9.95 -7.92
CA SER A 227 13.89 11.34 -7.82
C SER A 227 15.42 11.42 -7.88
N THR A 228 15.93 12.38 -8.64
CA THR A 228 17.35 12.77 -8.61
C THR A 228 17.65 13.77 -7.49
N ARG A 229 16.62 14.27 -6.83
CA ARG A 229 16.75 15.23 -5.71
C ARG A 229 16.77 14.46 -4.40
N GLU A 230 17.66 14.84 -3.52
CA GLU A 230 17.55 14.39 -2.13
C GLU A 230 16.28 14.94 -1.49
N ILE A 231 15.75 14.23 -0.49
CA ILE A 231 14.64 14.76 0.29
C ILE A 231 15.17 16.02 0.99
N PRO A 232 14.65 17.20 0.68
CA PRO A 232 15.08 18.42 1.33
C PRO A 232 14.82 18.28 2.83
N GLN A 233 15.80 18.59 3.65
CA GLN A 233 15.70 18.46 5.11
C GLN A 233 14.53 19.24 5.73
N GLN A 234 13.89 20.13 4.98
CA GLN A 234 12.80 20.98 5.47
C GLN A 234 11.53 20.97 4.59
N ALA A 235 11.57 20.41 3.39
CA ALA A 235 10.38 20.31 2.55
C ALA A 235 9.68 18.99 2.86
N TRP A 236 8.45 19.07 3.31
CA TRP A 236 7.58 17.93 3.64
C TRP A 236 7.94 17.18 4.95
N ILE A 237 8.86 17.69 5.73
CA ILE A 237 9.02 17.32 7.12
C ILE A 237 7.97 18.11 7.89
N TRP A 238 6.95 17.46 8.30
CA TRP A 238 5.92 18.05 9.14
C TRP A 238 6.38 17.91 10.59
N VAL A 239 7.20 18.85 11.02
CA VAL A 239 7.45 19.00 12.45
C VAL A 239 6.11 19.35 13.07
N CYS A 240 5.65 18.47 13.94
CA CYS A 240 4.37 18.65 14.55
C CYS A 240 4.56 19.20 15.95
N GLU A 241 4.09 20.42 16.16
CA GLU A 241 3.94 21.01 17.48
C GLU A 241 2.43 21.12 17.77
N PRO A 242 1.92 20.45 18.80
CA PRO A 242 0.51 20.57 19.17
C PRO A 242 0.18 22.03 19.54
N VAL A 243 -0.83 22.57 18.92
CA VAL A 243 -1.31 23.92 19.19
C VAL A 243 -2.75 23.84 19.66
N VAL A 244 -3.06 24.50 20.76
CA VAL A 244 -4.44 24.65 21.23
C VAL A 244 -5.06 25.86 20.54
N GLU A 245 -5.74 25.63 19.42
CA GLU A 245 -6.39 26.71 18.64
C GLU A 245 -7.85 26.90 19.03
N VAL A 246 -8.47 25.87 19.59
CA VAL A 246 -9.89 25.90 19.97
C VAL A 246 -10.00 25.55 21.44
N ASP A 247 -10.56 26.48 22.20
CA ASP A 247 -10.88 26.25 23.62
C ASP A 247 -12.06 25.28 23.70
N ARG A 248 -11.88 24.18 24.44
CA ARG A 248 -12.88 23.12 24.62
C ARG A 248 -12.94 22.71 26.07
N PRO A 249 -14.11 22.26 26.53
CA PRO A 249 -14.23 21.63 27.84
C PRO A 249 -13.33 20.41 27.96
N ASP A 250 -12.76 20.18 29.14
CA ASP A 250 -11.95 19.03 29.42
C ASP A 250 -12.69 17.72 29.11
N GLY A 251 -12.06 16.85 28.32
CA GLY A 251 -12.62 15.55 27.94
C GLY A 251 -13.63 15.59 26.78
N GLU A 252 -13.90 16.77 26.20
CA GLU A 252 -14.72 16.84 24.99
C GLU A 252 -13.98 16.29 23.78
N VAL A 253 -14.58 15.28 23.14
CA VAL A 253 -14.10 14.70 21.89
C VAL A 253 -15.09 15.01 20.78
N PRO A 254 -14.70 15.79 19.75
CA PRO A 254 -15.57 16.06 18.62
C PRO A 254 -16.01 14.76 17.93
N ALA A 255 -17.31 14.53 17.86
CA ALA A 255 -17.89 13.38 17.20
C ALA A 255 -19.37 13.65 16.90
N TYR A 256 -19.87 13.03 15.83
CA TYR A 256 -21.30 13.05 15.53
C TYR A 256 -21.98 11.80 16.08
N LEU A 257 -23.18 11.98 16.62
CA LEU A 257 -24.05 10.85 16.96
C LEU A 257 -24.59 10.18 15.68
N PRO A 258 -25.03 8.92 15.76
CA PRO A 258 -25.65 8.24 14.63
C PRO A 258 -26.76 9.08 13.99
N ASN A 259 -26.69 9.25 12.68
CA ASN A 259 -27.61 10.07 11.86
C ASN A 259 -27.58 11.59 12.07
N GLU A 260 -26.77 12.12 12.96
CA GLU A 260 -26.65 13.57 13.21
C GLU A 260 -25.57 14.26 12.38
N HIS A 261 -24.80 13.50 11.59
CA HIS A 261 -23.75 14.03 10.75
C HIS A 261 -24.32 15.00 9.69
N PRO A 262 -24.00 16.30 9.76
CA PRO A 262 -24.65 17.32 8.93
C PRO A 262 -24.29 17.19 7.43
N PHE A 263 -23.14 16.61 7.10
CA PHE A 263 -22.65 16.46 5.73
C PHE A 263 -22.90 15.06 5.14
N LYS A 264 -23.77 14.27 5.77
CA LYS A 264 -23.98 12.85 5.41
C LYS A 264 -24.42 12.60 3.97
N ASN A 265 -25.10 13.57 3.36
CA ASN A 265 -25.61 13.46 2.00
C ASN A 265 -24.79 14.23 0.97
N GLU A 266 -23.90 15.13 1.42
CA GLU A 266 -23.22 16.10 0.56
C GLU A 266 -22.43 15.42 -0.56
N PHE A 267 -21.64 14.40 -0.26
CA PHE A 267 -20.84 13.69 -1.25
C PHE A 267 -21.73 13.01 -2.31
N GLY A 268 -22.80 12.35 -1.88
CA GLY A 268 -23.74 11.69 -2.79
C GLY A 268 -24.47 12.68 -3.72
N GLU A 269 -24.93 13.79 -3.16
CA GLU A 269 -25.62 14.84 -3.91
C GLU A 269 -24.69 15.53 -4.93
N GLN A 270 -23.48 15.91 -4.51
CA GLN A 270 -22.49 16.56 -5.37
C GLN A 270 -22.02 15.66 -6.54
N ASN A 271 -21.91 14.37 -6.29
CA ASN A 271 -21.43 13.41 -7.29
C ASN A 271 -22.58 12.65 -7.99
N TYR A 272 -23.82 12.99 -7.69
CA TYR A 272 -25.00 12.31 -8.24
C TYR A 272 -24.96 10.80 -8.01
N LEU A 273 -24.65 10.41 -6.77
CA LEU A 273 -24.57 9.02 -6.34
C LEU A 273 -25.67 8.69 -5.32
N PRO A 274 -26.41 7.59 -5.50
CA PRO A 274 -27.42 7.17 -4.55
C PRO A 274 -26.78 6.72 -3.21
N GLU A 275 -27.51 6.84 -2.14
CA GLU A 275 -27.08 6.47 -0.77
C GLU A 275 -26.51 5.05 -0.72
N ALA A 276 -27.12 4.10 -1.43
CA ALA A 276 -26.64 2.72 -1.50
C ALA A 276 -25.20 2.62 -2.02
N ALA A 277 -24.80 3.47 -2.97
CA ALA A 277 -23.44 3.51 -3.50
C ALA A 277 -22.47 4.19 -2.53
N VAL A 278 -22.90 5.30 -1.94
CA VAL A 278 -22.09 6.12 -1.02
C VAL A 278 -21.69 5.32 0.21
N ARG A 279 -22.57 4.48 0.72
CA ARG A 279 -22.33 3.66 1.93
C ARG A 279 -21.18 2.66 1.79
N GLY A 280 -20.69 2.37 0.57
CA GLY A 280 -19.65 1.37 0.37
C GLY A 280 -20.14 -0.05 0.63
N GLY A 281 -19.22 -0.96 0.78
CA GLY A 281 -19.42 -2.40 0.91
C GLY A 281 -18.81 -3.12 -0.28
N ALA A 282 -18.51 -4.42 -0.11
CA ALA A 282 -17.89 -5.23 -1.16
C ALA A 282 -18.70 -5.21 -2.46
N GLU A 283 -20.03 -5.22 -2.35
CA GLU A 283 -20.93 -5.18 -3.50
C GLU A 283 -20.71 -3.96 -4.40
N THR A 284 -20.29 -2.80 -3.84
CA THR A 284 -20.04 -1.59 -4.62
C THR A 284 -18.80 -1.65 -5.51
N MET A 285 -17.98 -2.68 -5.32
CA MET A 285 -16.78 -2.92 -6.13
C MET A 285 -17.07 -3.69 -7.42
N TYR A 286 -18.24 -4.32 -7.51
CA TYR A 286 -18.55 -5.24 -8.61
C TYR A 286 -19.38 -4.56 -9.71
N PRO A 287 -19.19 -4.95 -10.99
CA PRO A 287 -19.89 -4.35 -12.13
C PRO A 287 -21.42 -4.44 -12.03
N GLU A 288 -21.95 -5.48 -11.40
CA GLU A 288 -23.39 -5.70 -11.21
C GLU A 288 -24.05 -4.59 -10.40
N PHE A 289 -23.31 -3.93 -9.52
CA PHE A 289 -23.79 -2.82 -8.70
C PHE A 289 -24.14 -1.58 -9.55
N GLN A 290 -23.65 -1.49 -10.78
CA GLN A 290 -23.96 -0.39 -11.69
C GLN A 290 -25.47 -0.23 -11.93
N SER A 291 -26.22 -1.31 -11.95
CA SER A 291 -27.71 -1.27 -12.08
C SER A 291 -28.36 -0.54 -10.91
N THR A 292 -27.89 -0.78 -9.67
CA THR A 292 -28.36 -0.10 -8.46
C THR A 292 -28.05 1.39 -8.48
N ILE A 293 -26.88 1.79 -9.01
CA ILE A 293 -26.53 3.21 -9.17
C ILE A 293 -27.47 3.87 -10.19
N ILE A 294 -27.71 3.24 -11.34
CA ILE A 294 -28.57 3.78 -12.41
C ILE A 294 -30.02 3.94 -11.89
N GLU A 295 -30.53 2.93 -11.20
CA GLU A 295 -31.88 2.97 -10.64
C GLU A 295 -32.02 4.04 -9.55
N GLY A 296 -31.07 4.10 -8.61
CA GLY A 296 -31.04 5.09 -7.55
C GLY A 296 -31.03 6.52 -8.08
N ARG A 297 -30.27 6.80 -9.15
CA ARG A 297 -30.21 8.12 -9.81
C ARG A 297 -31.56 8.62 -10.35
N ARG A 298 -32.50 7.72 -10.70
CA ARG A 298 -33.82 8.10 -11.20
C ARG A 298 -34.64 8.89 -10.19
N SER A 299 -34.41 8.68 -8.92
CA SER A 299 -35.07 9.39 -7.83
C SER A 299 -34.32 10.64 -7.36
N MET A 300 -33.12 10.89 -7.85
CA MET A 300 -32.28 12.02 -7.43
C MET A 300 -32.49 13.24 -8.33
N THR A 301 -32.36 14.42 -7.73
CA THR A 301 -32.28 15.68 -8.48
C THR A 301 -30.87 15.81 -9.08
N PRO A 302 -30.71 15.99 -10.38
CA PRO A 302 -29.41 16.20 -10.99
C PRO A 302 -28.69 17.41 -10.36
N PRO A 303 -27.37 17.34 -10.15
CA PRO A 303 -26.60 18.45 -9.63
C PRO A 303 -26.72 19.66 -10.57
N LYS A 304 -26.79 20.85 -9.98
CA LYS A 304 -26.80 22.08 -10.78
C LYS A 304 -25.48 22.19 -11.56
N PRO A 305 -25.50 22.48 -12.86
CA PRO A 305 -24.28 22.64 -13.62
C PRO A 305 -23.41 23.73 -12.98
N PRO A 306 -22.07 23.55 -12.99
CA PRO A 306 -21.17 24.56 -12.47
C PRO A 306 -21.42 25.90 -13.16
N PRO A 307 -21.25 27.03 -12.47
CA PRO A 307 -21.37 28.34 -13.08
C PRO A 307 -20.35 28.43 -14.24
N PRO A 308 -20.71 29.12 -15.32
CA PRO A 308 -19.78 29.31 -16.43
C PRO A 308 -18.48 29.95 -15.88
N PRO A 309 -17.31 29.58 -16.41
CA PRO A 309 -16.06 30.21 -16.00
C PRO A 309 -16.20 31.73 -16.12
N ALA A 310 -15.76 32.43 -15.08
CA ALA A 310 -15.73 33.89 -15.10
C ALA A 310 -15.02 34.34 -16.39
N PRO A 311 -15.55 35.35 -17.12
CA PRO A 311 -14.88 35.86 -18.30
C PRO A 311 -13.44 36.21 -17.91
N ALA A 312 -12.47 35.69 -18.67
CA ALA A 312 -11.06 36.01 -18.46
C ALA A 312 -10.94 37.51 -18.31
N ALA A 313 -10.46 38.00 -17.18
CA ALA A 313 -10.23 39.41 -16.96
C ALA A 313 -9.37 39.90 -18.13
N GLY A 314 -9.98 40.74 -19.01
CA GLY A 314 -9.35 41.18 -20.19
C GLY A 314 -8.00 41.79 -19.84
N GLY A 315 -6.94 41.19 -20.38
CA GLY A 315 -5.60 41.75 -20.24
C GLY A 315 -5.60 43.18 -20.78
N ALA A 316 -5.58 44.14 -19.89
CA ALA A 316 -5.25 45.48 -20.25
C ALA A 316 -3.84 45.45 -20.82
N ALA A 317 -3.72 45.51 -22.14
CA ALA A 317 -2.48 45.81 -22.83
C ALA A 317 -1.88 47.09 -22.25
N ARG A 318 -0.71 47.00 -21.70
CA ARG A 318 0.24 48.08 -21.53
C ARG A 318 1.58 47.66 -22.12
#